data_90737e86d3a1a80378f1e7e494e6ddb1
#
_entry.id   90737e86d3a1a80378f1e7e494e6ddb1
#
_cell.length_a   1.000
_cell.length_b   1.000
_cell.length_c   1.000
_cell.angle_alpha   90.00
_cell.angle_beta   90.00
_cell.angle_gamma   90.00
#
_symmetry.space_group_name_H-M   'P 1'
#
loop_
_entity.id
_entity.type
_entity.pdbx_description
1 polymer ?
#
loop_
_entity_poly.entity_id
_entity_poly.type
_entity_poly.pdbx_seq_one_letter_code
_entity_poly.pdbx_strand_id
1 'polypeptide(L)'
;AGGIYIDTFHGQERFLALIGKTNRTQAQEEDTAVQEDTPKESVAVDAGSKAAVAAFGKEFLLCTKDGVKYYTAVGAQKWSDTFSMTSPTLVQEGDFVAVGDMGGKTVRVYNKEGMVYDLQAEGSPVQFALNETGYLSLITKNDSSYRICVYNRKGKLLKERVEESKGIYPLSSDVSDDSR
;
A
#
# COMPACT_ATOMS: atom_id res chain seq x y z
N ALA A 1 3.27 6.67 -24.01
CA ALA A 1 2.47 7.25 -22.92
C ALA A 1 1.78 6.13 -22.15
N GLY A 2 2.41 5.67 -21.09
CA GLY A 2 1.87 4.62 -20.24
C GLY A 2 1.02 5.22 -19.12
N GLY A 3 -0.29 4.99 -19.21
CA GLY A 3 -1.19 5.32 -18.10
C GLY A 3 -0.98 4.38 -16.95
N ILE A 4 -0.96 4.90 -15.74
CA ILE A 4 -0.96 4.10 -14.51
C ILE A 4 -2.35 3.49 -14.36
N TYR A 5 -2.43 2.17 -14.40
CA TYR A 5 -3.65 1.43 -14.09
C TYR A 5 -3.61 1.10 -12.60
N ILE A 6 -4.50 1.71 -11.82
CA ILE A 6 -4.63 1.46 -10.39
C ILE A 6 -5.84 0.57 -10.21
N ASP A 7 -5.62 -0.67 -9.82
CA ASP A 7 -6.69 -1.60 -9.50
C ASP A 7 -7.19 -1.36 -8.06
N THR A 8 -8.47 -1.29 -7.94
CA THR A 8 -9.34 -0.67 -6.96
C THR A 8 -9.15 -1.04 -5.49
N PHE A 9 -9.09 -0.02 -4.61
CA PHE A 9 -9.74 -0.04 -3.30
C PHE A 9 -10.10 1.40 -2.83
N HIS A 10 -11.09 1.57 -1.97
CA HIS A 10 -11.81 2.78 -1.54
C HIS A 10 -11.00 4.04 -1.15
N GLY A 11 -10.23 4.59 -1.95
CA GLY A 11 -9.48 5.85 -1.79
C GLY A 11 -9.06 6.43 -3.11
N GLN A 12 -9.27 5.69 -4.18
CA GLN A 12 -8.71 5.93 -5.51
C GLN A 12 -9.43 7.01 -6.31
N GLU A 13 -10.69 7.26 -6.06
CA GLU A 13 -11.43 8.28 -6.81
C GLU A 13 -10.83 9.68 -6.62
N ARG A 14 -10.28 9.94 -5.43
CA ARG A 14 -9.60 11.21 -5.14
C ARG A 14 -8.24 11.33 -5.84
N PHE A 15 -7.56 10.22 -6.03
CA PHE A 15 -6.23 10.20 -6.67
C PHE A 15 -6.35 10.37 -8.19
N LEU A 16 -7.33 9.75 -8.82
CA LEU A 16 -7.62 9.93 -10.26
C LEU A 16 -7.98 11.37 -10.60
N ALA A 17 -8.65 12.09 -9.69
CA ALA A 17 -8.92 13.51 -9.83
C ALA A 17 -7.64 14.36 -9.73
N LEU A 18 -6.60 13.87 -9.03
CA LEU A 18 -5.32 14.57 -8.86
C LEU A 18 -4.37 14.39 -10.05
N ILE A 19 -4.44 13.25 -10.74
CA ILE A 19 -3.54 12.92 -11.87
C ILE A 19 -4.04 13.50 -13.21
N GLY A 20 -5.24 14.06 -13.25
CA GLY A 20 -5.82 14.68 -14.44
C GLY A 20 -6.16 13.66 -15.54
N LYS A 21 -7.40 13.68 -15.95
CA LYS A 21 -7.89 12.90 -17.09
C LYS A 21 -7.17 13.37 -18.35
N THR A 22 -6.34 12.53 -18.93
CA THR A 22 -5.92 12.68 -20.30
C THR A 22 -7.05 12.24 -21.24
N ASN A 23 -7.54 13.18 -22.02
CA ASN A 23 -8.36 13.06 -23.22
C ASN A 23 -9.76 12.43 -23.09
N ARG A 24 -10.74 13.28 -23.12
CA ARG A 24 -11.96 13.02 -23.86
C ARG A 24 -12.46 14.25 -24.59
N THR A 25 -12.66 14.07 -25.87
CA THR A 25 -13.19 14.94 -26.89
C THR A 25 -14.60 15.42 -26.56
N GLN A 26 -14.82 16.69 -26.78
CA GLN A 26 -16.01 17.52 -26.91
C GLN A 26 -17.40 16.87 -26.91
N ALA A 27 -18.28 17.41 -26.07
CA ALA A 27 -19.63 17.86 -26.44
C ALA A 27 -20.22 18.76 -25.34
N GLN A 28 -20.44 19.99 -25.71
CA GLN A 28 -21.44 21.05 -25.36
C GLN A 28 -22.06 21.14 -23.97
N GLU A 29 -21.80 22.31 -23.41
CA GLU A 29 -22.60 23.34 -22.73
C GLU A 29 -23.82 22.93 -21.91
N GLU A 30 -23.75 23.23 -20.57
CA GLU A 30 -24.66 24.22 -19.98
C GLU A 30 -24.11 24.73 -18.64
N ASP A 31 -24.31 26.01 -18.45
CA ASP A 31 -23.83 26.95 -17.46
C ASP A 31 -24.34 26.63 -16.04
N THR A 32 -23.45 26.38 -15.10
CA THR A 32 -23.68 26.75 -13.69
C THR A 32 -22.30 26.98 -13.03
N ALA A 33 -22.08 28.22 -12.62
CA ALA A 33 -20.86 28.67 -11.95
C ALA A 33 -20.59 27.88 -10.66
N VAL A 34 -19.71 26.92 -10.75
CA VAL A 34 -19.01 26.30 -9.62
C VAL A 34 -17.59 26.80 -9.68
N GLN A 35 -17.13 27.40 -8.61
CA GLN A 35 -15.76 27.88 -8.47
C GLN A 35 -14.79 26.79 -8.89
N GLU A 36 -14.04 27.06 -9.97
CA GLU A 36 -12.94 26.26 -10.45
C GLU A 36 -11.85 26.22 -9.37
N ASP A 37 -11.80 25.12 -8.64
CA ASP A 37 -10.57 24.67 -8.01
C ASP A 37 -9.71 24.12 -9.17
N THR A 38 -8.91 24.98 -9.77
CA THR A 38 -8.01 24.62 -10.86
C THR A 38 -7.10 23.49 -10.40
N PRO A 39 -7.10 22.32 -11.05
CA PRO A 39 -6.15 21.26 -10.75
C PRO A 39 -4.75 21.76 -11.11
N LYS A 40 -4.02 22.13 -10.07
CA LYS A 40 -2.62 22.53 -10.18
C LYS A 40 -1.80 21.30 -10.50
N GLU A 41 -1.14 21.36 -11.67
CA GLU A 41 -0.01 20.52 -12.09
C GLU A 41 -0.15 19.01 -11.80
N SER A 42 -0.46 18.27 -12.84
CA SER A 42 -0.22 16.82 -12.85
C SER A 42 1.27 16.56 -12.79
N VAL A 43 1.73 15.94 -11.71
CA VAL A 43 3.11 15.49 -11.60
C VAL A 43 3.24 14.17 -12.33
N ALA A 44 3.96 14.16 -13.44
CA ALA A 44 4.31 12.94 -14.12
C ALA A 44 5.37 12.20 -13.30
N VAL A 45 4.99 11.07 -12.69
CA VAL A 45 5.91 10.15 -12.04
C VAL A 45 6.10 8.96 -12.96
N ASP A 46 7.35 8.68 -13.32
CA ASP A 46 7.68 7.45 -14.04
C ASP A 46 7.60 6.27 -13.06
N ALA A 47 6.47 5.60 -13.10
CA ALA A 47 6.14 4.51 -12.18
C ALA A 47 6.42 3.12 -12.76
N GLY A 48 6.86 3.05 -14.03
CA GLY A 48 6.99 1.78 -14.73
C GLY A 48 5.64 1.07 -14.94
N SER A 49 5.68 -0.20 -15.35
CA SER A 49 4.49 -0.94 -15.80
C SER A 49 3.59 -1.47 -14.68
N LYS A 50 4.06 -1.49 -13.44
CA LYS A 50 3.28 -1.94 -12.26
C LYS A 50 3.69 -1.13 -11.04
N ALA A 51 2.84 -0.21 -10.63
CA ALA A 51 3.03 0.59 -9.44
C ALA A 51 1.75 0.58 -8.60
N ALA A 52 1.90 0.56 -7.27
CA ALA A 52 0.83 0.75 -6.32
C ALA A 52 1.02 2.10 -5.61
N VAL A 53 -0.08 2.73 -5.22
CA VAL A 53 -0.07 4.06 -4.61
C VAL A 53 -0.84 4.04 -3.30
N ALA A 54 -0.28 4.66 -2.27
CA ALA A 54 -0.97 4.98 -1.02
C ALA A 54 -1.08 6.49 -0.88
N ALA A 55 -2.27 7.00 -0.58
CA ALA A 55 -2.53 8.42 -0.44
C ALA A 55 -2.56 8.85 1.03
N PHE A 56 -1.88 9.94 1.36
CA PHE A 56 -1.83 10.57 2.68
C PHE A 56 -2.31 12.02 2.58
N GLY A 57 -3.62 12.19 2.39
CA GLY A 57 -4.19 13.49 2.09
C GLY A 57 -3.77 13.98 0.69
N LYS A 58 -2.92 15.01 0.62
CA LYS A 58 -2.36 15.54 -0.63
C LYS A 58 -0.99 14.97 -0.98
N GLU A 59 -0.36 14.24 -0.07
CA GLU A 59 0.91 13.54 -0.26
C GLU A 59 0.65 12.08 -0.66
N PHE A 60 1.63 11.41 -1.21
CA PHE A 60 1.47 10.01 -1.62
C PHE A 60 2.76 9.21 -1.61
N LEU A 61 2.61 7.91 -1.42
CA LEU A 61 3.67 6.92 -1.55
C LEU A 61 3.45 6.12 -2.83
N LEU A 62 4.48 6.04 -3.65
CA LEU A 62 4.52 5.19 -4.84
C LEU A 62 5.37 3.96 -4.55
N CYS A 63 4.82 2.77 -4.79
CA CYS A 63 5.50 1.49 -4.62
C CYS A 63 5.67 0.79 -5.97
N THR A 64 6.89 0.34 -6.24
CA THR A 64 7.24 -0.50 -7.39
C THR A 64 7.96 -1.76 -6.91
N LYS A 65 8.39 -2.63 -7.81
CA LYS A 65 9.23 -3.78 -7.45
C LYS A 65 10.60 -3.39 -6.89
N ASP A 66 11.07 -2.20 -7.22
CA ASP A 66 12.44 -1.74 -6.92
C ASP A 66 12.49 -0.83 -5.69
N GLY A 67 11.33 -0.48 -5.11
CA GLY A 67 11.28 0.35 -3.92
C GLY A 67 10.01 1.16 -3.77
N VAL A 68 10.05 2.04 -2.77
CA VAL A 68 9.02 3.04 -2.51
C VAL A 68 9.60 4.45 -2.59
N LYS A 69 8.78 5.40 -3.03
CA LYS A 69 9.10 6.83 -3.05
C LYS A 69 7.94 7.61 -2.46
N TYR A 70 8.24 8.54 -1.58
CA TYR A 70 7.23 9.40 -0.97
C TYR A 70 7.31 10.81 -1.51
N TYR A 71 6.16 11.36 -1.89
CA TYR A 71 6.04 12.64 -2.58
C TYR A 71 5.13 13.61 -1.84
N THR A 72 5.50 14.88 -1.87
CA THR A 72 4.65 15.99 -1.40
C THR A 72 3.46 16.20 -2.34
N ALA A 73 2.53 17.06 -1.92
CA ALA A 73 1.39 17.51 -2.73
C ALA A 73 1.78 18.20 -4.04
N VAL A 74 2.99 18.76 -4.12
CA VAL A 74 3.53 19.42 -5.33
C VAL A 74 4.46 18.50 -6.13
N GLY A 75 4.55 17.21 -5.75
CA GLY A 75 5.33 16.21 -6.46
C GLY A 75 6.84 16.21 -6.16
N ALA A 76 7.28 16.93 -5.15
CA ALA A 76 8.66 16.84 -4.70
C ALA A 76 8.87 15.55 -3.90
N GLN A 77 9.89 14.76 -4.24
CA GLN A 77 10.24 13.55 -3.48
C GLN A 77 10.80 13.94 -2.11
N LYS A 78 10.21 13.43 -1.04
CA LYS A 78 10.67 13.64 0.34
C LYS A 78 11.71 12.61 0.76
N TRP A 79 11.39 11.34 0.50
CA TRP A 79 12.28 10.22 0.80
C TRP A 79 12.01 9.04 -0.14
N SER A 80 12.90 8.08 -0.13
CA SER A 80 12.75 6.81 -0.84
C SER A 80 13.44 5.69 -0.08
N ASP A 81 12.96 4.48 -0.28
CA ASP A 81 13.60 3.24 0.17
C ASP A 81 13.65 2.27 -0.98
N THR A 82 14.80 1.63 -1.17
CA THR A 82 15.06 0.68 -2.26
C THR A 82 15.00 -0.74 -1.76
N PHE A 83 14.38 -1.60 -2.54
CA PHE A 83 14.37 -3.05 -2.34
C PHE A 83 14.27 -3.75 -3.69
N SER A 84 14.32 -5.06 -3.69
CA SER A 84 13.95 -5.87 -4.84
C SER A 84 12.91 -6.88 -4.38
N MET A 85 11.67 -6.71 -4.82
CA MET A 85 10.55 -7.59 -4.52
C MET A 85 10.03 -8.22 -5.80
N THR A 86 9.64 -9.48 -5.72
CA THR A 86 9.11 -10.24 -6.87
C THR A 86 7.67 -9.83 -7.17
N SER A 87 6.86 -9.74 -6.13
CA SER A 87 5.43 -9.42 -6.21
C SER A 87 4.99 -8.55 -5.03
N PRO A 88 5.36 -7.26 -5.02
CA PRO A 88 4.99 -6.37 -3.95
C PRO A 88 3.47 -6.15 -3.93
N THR A 89 2.89 -6.28 -2.74
CA THR A 89 1.50 -5.95 -2.44
C THR A 89 1.49 -4.89 -1.38
N LEU A 90 0.65 -3.87 -1.56
CA LEU A 90 0.53 -2.73 -0.67
C LEU A 90 -0.82 -2.73 0.04
N VAL A 91 -0.78 -2.54 1.36
CA VAL A 91 -1.96 -2.32 2.21
C VAL A 91 -1.75 -1.04 2.99
N GLN A 92 -2.76 -0.17 3.01
CA GLN A 92 -2.75 1.08 3.77
C GLN A 92 -3.86 1.07 4.81
N GLU A 93 -3.55 1.53 6.02
CA GLU A 93 -4.53 1.83 7.05
C GLU A 93 -4.06 3.04 7.88
N GLY A 94 -4.93 4.06 7.97
CA GLY A 94 -4.56 5.33 8.59
C GLY A 94 -3.28 5.95 8.03
N ASP A 95 -2.32 6.21 8.89
CA ASP A 95 -1.01 6.78 8.53
C ASP A 95 0.07 5.71 8.23
N PHE A 96 -0.30 4.45 8.15
CA PHE A 96 0.64 3.35 7.92
C PHE A 96 0.40 2.65 6.58
N VAL A 97 1.48 2.21 5.97
CA VAL A 97 1.48 1.39 4.75
C VAL A 97 2.37 0.18 4.97
N ALA A 98 1.85 -1.00 4.69
CA ALA A 98 2.66 -2.21 4.60
C ALA A 98 2.87 -2.59 3.14
N VAL A 99 4.10 -2.96 2.81
CA VAL A 99 4.47 -3.53 1.51
C VAL A 99 5.04 -4.92 1.76
N GLY A 100 4.36 -5.95 1.27
CA GLY A 100 4.77 -7.35 1.42
C GLY A 100 5.12 -7.96 0.08
N ASP A 101 6.22 -8.72 0.04
CA ASP A 101 6.61 -9.50 -1.13
C ASP A 101 5.90 -10.86 -1.12
N MET A 102 4.83 -10.98 -1.90
CA MET A 102 4.04 -12.22 -1.98
C MET A 102 4.81 -13.37 -2.67
N GLY A 103 5.89 -13.08 -3.36
CA GLY A 103 6.81 -14.06 -3.95
C GLY A 103 8.10 -14.26 -3.16
N GLY A 104 8.25 -13.57 -2.04
CA GLY A 104 9.44 -13.58 -1.20
C GLY A 104 9.12 -13.80 0.28
N LYS A 105 9.86 -13.10 1.15
CA LYS A 105 9.72 -13.22 2.61
C LYS A 105 9.74 -11.90 3.34
N THR A 106 9.79 -10.78 2.63
CA THR A 106 9.96 -9.46 3.23
C THR A 106 8.62 -8.74 3.37
N VAL A 107 8.38 -8.14 4.52
CA VAL A 107 7.29 -7.18 4.74
C VAL A 107 7.88 -5.93 5.38
N ARG A 108 7.65 -4.77 4.78
CA ARG A 108 8.10 -3.47 5.29
C ARG A 108 6.93 -2.58 5.61
N VAL A 109 7.00 -1.88 6.72
CA VAL A 109 5.96 -0.93 7.14
C VAL A 109 6.52 0.47 7.14
N TYR A 110 5.78 1.39 6.57
CA TYR A 110 6.13 2.80 6.38
C TYR A 110 5.05 3.70 6.97
N ASN A 111 5.44 4.92 7.25
CA ASN A 111 4.57 6.06 7.49
C ASN A 111 5.06 7.29 6.70
N LYS A 112 4.55 8.47 6.98
CA LYS A 112 4.95 9.72 6.30
C LYS A 112 6.42 10.10 6.49
N GLU A 113 7.05 9.64 7.57
CA GLU A 113 8.45 9.93 7.92
C GLU A 113 9.43 8.96 7.29
N GLY A 114 8.98 7.77 6.88
CA GLY A 114 9.83 6.74 6.29
C GLY A 114 9.50 5.34 6.75
N MET A 115 10.50 4.45 6.70
CA MET A 115 10.35 3.07 7.17
C MET A 115 10.23 3.03 8.70
N VAL A 116 9.19 2.38 9.18
CA VAL A 116 8.94 2.17 10.62
C VAL A 116 9.62 0.90 11.11
N TYR A 117 9.47 -0.18 10.36
CA TYR A 117 10.15 -1.46 10.58
C TYR A 117 10.10 -2.34 9.33
N ASP A 118 10.99 -3.33 9.28
CA ASP A 118 10.97 -4.40 8.30
C ASP A 118 10.96 -5.77 8.98
N LEU A 119 10.37 -6.75 8.33
CA LEU A 119 10.23 -8.11 8.80
C LEU A 119 10.72 -9.08 7.73
N GLN A 120 11.47 -10.09 8.19
CA GLN A 120 11.75 -11.29 7.41
C GLN A 120 10.83 -12.40 7.92
N ALA A 121 9.87 -12.77 7.10
CA ALA A 121 8.87 -13.76 7.45
C ALA A 121 9.44 -15.19 7.38
N GLU A 122 9.02 -16.03 8.29
CA GLU A 122 9.26 -17.46 8.21
C GLU A 122 8.22 -18.11 7.30
N GLY A 123 8.49 -18.15 6.00
CA GLY A 123 7.56 -18.58 4.97
C GLY A 123 7.15 -17.45 4.05
N SER A 124 6.45 -17.77 2.97
CA SER A 124 6.00 -16.78 2.02
C SER A 124 4.74 -16.08 2.52
N PRO A 125 4.69 -14.74 2.55
CA PRO A 125 3.48 -14.02 2.84
C PRO A 125 2.34 -14.41 1.89
N VAL A 126 1.18 -14.72 2.44
CA VAL A 126 -0.04 -15.02 1.69
C VAL A 126 -1.13 -13.99 1.93
N GLN A 127 -1.09 -13.35 3.11
CA GLN A 127 -1.98 -12.26 3.47
C GLN A 127 -1.38 -11.43 4.59
N PHE A 128 -1.64 -10.13 4.59
CA PHE A 128 -1.33 -9.25 5.72
C PHE A 128 -2.34 -8.11 5.78
N ALA A 129 -2.54 -7.59 6.98
CA ALA A 129 -3.42 -6.47 7.27
C ALA A 129 -2.78 -5.55 8.30
N LEU A 130 -3.06 -4.26 8.19
CA LEU A 130 -2.71 -3.24 9.18
C LEU A 130 -3.96 -2.76 9.92
N ASN A 131 -3.77 -2.22 11.12
CA ASN A 131 -4.76 -1.34 11.73
C ASN A 131 -4.27 0.11 11.77
N GLU A 132 -5.15 1.03 12.15
CA GLU A 132 -4.85 2.48 12.23
C GLU A 132 -3.68 2.84 13.14
N THR A 133 -3.36 2.00 14.11
CA THR A 133 -2.27 2.21 15.07
C THR A 133 -0.94 1.58 14.64
N GLY A 134 -0.90 0.96 13.44
CA GLY A 134 0.32 0.37 12.88
C GLY A 134 0.65 -1.05 13.36
N TYR A 135 -0.32 -1.77 13.94
CA TYR A 135 -0.19 -3.20 14.18
C TYR A 135 -0.38 -3.98 12.90
N LEU A 136 0.42 -5.01 12.70
CA LEU A 136 0.40 -5.85 11.51
C LEU A 136 -0.01 -7.26 11.86
N SER A 137 -1.01 -7.79 11.18
CA SER A 137 -1.29 -9.21 11.10
C SER A 137 -0.68 -9.77 9.82
N LEU A 138 0.03 -10.86 9.93
CA LEU A 138 0.72 -11.51 8.82
C LEU A 138 0.45 -13.01 8.82
N ILE A 139 -0.06 -13.52 7.69
CA ILE A 139 -0.19 -14.94 7.44
C ILE A 139 0.90 -15.34 6.44
N THR A 140 1.70 -16.32 6.80
CA THR A 140 2.70 -16.93 5.92
C THR A 140 2.41 -18.40 5.71
N LYS A 141 2.88 -18.92 4.58
CA LYS A 141 2.79 -20.32 4.21
C LYS A 141 4.17 -20.93 4.08
N ASN A 142 4.36 -22.06 4.74
CA ASN A 142 5.42 -23.03 4.47
C ASN A 142 4.82 -24.26 3.75
N ASP A 143 5.66 -25.24 3.41
CA ASP A 143 5.23 -26.42 2.66
C ASP A 143 4.05 -27.15 3.28
N SER A 144 3.99 -27.23 4.62
CA SER A 144 3.00 -28.03 5.36
C SER A 144 2.20 -27.24 6.40
N SER A 145 2.42 -25.94 6.56
CA SER A 145 1.79 -25.15 7.61
C SER A 145 1.54 -23.70 7.23
N TYR A 146 0.57 -23.11 7.89
CA TYR A 146 0.35 -21.68 7.92
C TYR A 146 0.80 -21.14 9.27
N ARG A 147 1.44 -19.99 9.26
CA ARG A 147 1.84 -19.25 10.44
C ARG A 147 1.11 -17.92 10.47
N ILE A 148 0.40 -17.64 11.55
CA ILE A 148 -0.34 -16.40 11.78
C ILE A 148 0.39 -15.64 12.86
N CYS A 149 0.90 -14.45 12.53
CA CYS A 149 1.67 -13.60 13.42
C CYS A 149 1.00 -12.26 13.59
N VAL A 150 1.07 -11.69 14.80
CA VAL A 150 0.67 -10.32 15.09
C VAL A 150 1.87 -9.55 15.62
N TYR A 151 2.19 -8.44 14.98
CA TYR A 151 3.28 -7.54 15.36
C TYR A 151 2.71 -6.21 15.83
N ASN A 152 3.37 -5.62 16.84
CA ASN A 152 3.04 -4.26 17.25
C ASN A 152 3.60 -3.23 16.26
N ARG A 153 3.27 -1.95 16.48
CA ARG A 153 3.72 -0.81 15.66
C ARG A 153 5.24 -0.59 15.57
N LYS A 154 6.04 -1.38 16.30
CA LYS A 154 7.51 -1.37 16.27
C LYS A 154 8.09 -2.62 15.62
N GLY A 155 7.24 -3.48 15.06
CA GLY A 155 7.67 -4.75 14.44
C GLY A 155 8.00 -5.86 15.45
N LYS A 156 7.63 -5.70 16.75
CA LYS A 156 7.82 -6.76 17.75
C LYS A 156 6.68 -7.76 17.67
N LEU A 157 7.01 -9.04 17.53
CA LEU A 157 6.04 -10.15 17.58
C LEU A 157 5.33 -10.17 18.95
N LEU A 158 4.01 -10.15 18.91
CA LEU A 158 3.13 -10.22 20.09
C LEU A 158 2.50 -11.59 20.25
N LYS A 159 2.02 -12.15 19.14
CA LYS A 159 1.33 -13.44 19.10
C LYS A 159 1.73 -14.21 17.86
N GLU A 160 1.75 -15.51 18.00
CA GLU A 160 2.00 -16.45 16.93
C GLU A 160 1.12 -17.67 17.09
N ARG A 161 0.63 -18.19 15.95
CA ARG A 161 -0.07 -19.46 15.86
C ARG A 161 0.38 -20.19 14.61
N VAL A 162 0.64 -21.47 14.74
CA VAL A 162 0.96 -22.37 13.62
C VAL A 162 -0.17 -23.35 13.43
N GLU A 163 -0.69 -23.42 12.20
CA GLU A 163 -1.73 -24.37 11.79
C GLU A 163 -1.16 -25.33 10.75
N GLU A 164 -1.23 -26.62 11.02
CA GLU A 164 -0.85 -27.63 10.04
C GLU A 164 -1.84 -27.62 8.86
N SER A 165 -1.34 -27.70 7.66
CA SER A 165 -2.13 -27.66 6.41
C SER A 165 -2.90 -28.98 6.16
N LYS A 166 -3.67 -29.44 7.13
CA LYS A 166 -4.57 -30.58 6.98
C LYS A 166 -5.96 -30.14 6.52
N GLY A 167 -6.03 -29.46 5.39
CA GLY A 167 -7.30 -29.16 4.70
C GLY A 167 -8.09 -27.94 5.18
N ILE A 168 -7.53 -27.10 6.06
CA ILE A 168 -8.17 -25.85 6.48
C ILE A 168 -7.25 -24.70 6.10
N TYR A 169 -7.72 -23.83 5.22
CA TYR A 169 -7.03 -22.58 4.87
C TYR A 169 -7.53 -21.48 5.81
N PRO A 170 -6.65 -20.75 6.52
CA PRO A 170 -7.07 -19.55 7.22
C PRO A 170 -7.58 -18.54 6.18
N LEU A 171 -8.87 -18.18 6.27
CA LEU A 171 -9.53 -17.34 5.27
C LEU A 171 -9.06 -15.88 5.32
N SER A 172 -8.80 -15.37 6.51
CA SER A 172 -8.24 -14.03 6.72
C SER A 172 -7.78 -13.85 8.16
N SER A 173 -6.90 -12.87 8.38
CA SER A 173 -6.62 -12.30 9.69
C SER A 173 -6.74 -10.78 9.61
N ASP A 174 -7.24 -10.19 10.67
CA ASP A 174 -7.36 -8.75 10.82
C ASP A 174 -6.84 -8.32 12.20
N VAL A 175 -6.44 -7.08 12.33
CA VAL A 175 -5.99 -6.51 13.59
C VAL A 175 -7.03 -5.50 14.04
N SER A 176 -7.71 -5.80 15.18
CA SER A 176 -8.70 -4.86 15.71
C SER A 176 -8.05 -3.54 16.13
N ASP A 177 -8.80 -2.47 16.04
CA ASP A 177 -8.37 -1.14 16.48
C ASP A 177 -8.32 -1.02 18.01
N ASP A 178 -8.84 -2.01 18.74
CA ASP A 178 -8.76 -2.08 20.21
C ASP A 178 -7.44 -2.70 20.65
N SER A 179 -6.39 -1.89 20.63
CA SER A 179 -5.02 -2.26 21.04
C SER A 179 -4.79 -2.11 22.54
N ARG A 180 -5.73 -2.52 23.38
CA ARG A 180 -5.58 -2.49 24.85
C ARG A 180 -4.80 -3.68 25.39
#